data_626df8bdeb1d2a794950c31a72f26704
#
_entry.id   626df8bdeb1d2a794950c31a72f26704
#
_cell.length_a   1.000
_cell.length_b   1.000
_cell.length_c   1.000
_cell.angle_alpha   90.00
_cell.angle_beta   90.00
_cell.angle_gamma   90.00
#
_symmetry.space_group_name_H-M   'P 1'
#
loop_
_entity.id
_entity.type
_entity.pdbx_description
1 polymer ?
#
loop_
_entity_poly.entity_id
_entity_poly.type
_entity_poly.pdbx_seq_one_letter_code
_entity_poly.pdbx_strand_id
1 'polypeptide(L)' 'MDHSANLAVIHTPPGAAQFVASSLDHAHLTGVIGTIAGDDTIILVSKKATGGAQLAKELLTYAASKNGRK' A
#
# COMPACT_ATOMS: atom_id res chain seq x y z
N MET A 1 2.78 -8.81 -1.79
CA MET A 1 3.21 -7.43 -1.93
C MET A 1 4.53 -7.35 -2.68
N ASP A 2 4.66 -6.40 -3.56
CA ASP A 2 5.86 -6.26 -4.38
C ASP A 2 6.14 -4.78 -4.61
N HIS A 3 7.24 -4.47 -5.26
CA HIS A 3 7.60 -3.08 -5.52
C HIS A 3 8.51 -2.98 -6.73
N SER A 4 8.56 -1.79 -7.31
CA SER A 4 9.48 -1.49 -8.40
C SER A 4 9.64 0.02 -8.45
N ALA A 5 10.89 0.50 -8.58
CA ALA A 5 11.18 1.94 -8.63
C ALA A 5 10.40 2.70 -7.54
N ASN A 6 9.43 3.52 -7.95
CA ASN A 6 8.64 4.30 -7.02
C ASN A 6 7.26 3.72 -6.75
N LEU A 7 7.05 2.44 -7.09
CA LEU A 7 5.74 1.81 -6.94
C LEU A 7 5.76 0.70 -5.91
N ALA A 8 4.69 0.61 -5.14
CA ALA A 8 4.43 -0.55 -4.27
C ALA A 8 3.11 -1.16 -4.74
N VAL A 9 3.07 -2.47 -4.84
CA VAL A 9 1.91 -3.19 -5.36
C VAL A 9 1.41 -4.16 -4.29
N ILE A 10 0.13 -4.08 -3.98
CA ILE A 10 -0.51 -4.95 -3.01
C ILE A 10 -1.56 -5.78 -3.73
N HIS A 11 -1.55 -7.08 -3.47
CA HIS A 11 -2.60 -7.96 -3.96
C HIS A 11 -3.56 -8.26 -2.82
N THR A 12 -4.85 -8.20 -3.10
CA THR A 12 -5.90 -8.45 -2.11
C THR A 12 -6.79 -9.57 -2.61
N PRO A 13 -7.68 -10.10 -1.77
CA PRO A 13 -8.73 -10.99 -2.26
C PRO A 13 -9.59 -10.25 -3.28
N PRO A 14 -10.17 -10.94 -4.24
CA PRO A 14 -11.01 -10.30 -5.25
C PRO A 14 -12.10 -9.45 -4.62
N GLY A 15 -12.27 -8.23 -5.12
CA GLY A 15 -13.28 -7.31 -4.63
C GLY A 15 -12.87 -6.49 -3.41
N ALA A 16 -11.72 -6.77 -2.81
CA ALA A 16 -11.33 -6.09 -1.57
C ALA A 16 -10.42 -4.89 -1.76
N ALA A 17 -9.91 -4.67 -2.99
CA ALA A 17 -8.89 -3.64 -3.19
C ALA A 17 -9.37 -2.24 -2.80
N GLN A 18 -10.60 -1.88 -3.14
CA GLN A 18 -11.11 -0.54 -2.82
C GLN A 18 -11.19 -0.32 -1.32
N PHE A 19 -11.62 -1.35 -0.59
CA PHE A 19 -11.72 -1.25 0.86
C PHE A 19 -10.35 -1.07 1.49
N VAL A 20 -9.38 -1.87 1.05
CA VAL A 20 -8.02 -1.78 1.57
C VAL A 20 -7.40 -0.44 1.22
N ALA A 21 -7.61 0.03 -0.01
CA ALA A 21 -7.08 1.32 -0.43
C ALA A 21 -7.63 2.45 0.44
N SER A 22 -8.91 2.40 0.76
CA SER A 22 -9.52 3.39 1.62
C SER A 22 -8.89 3.39 3.02
N SER A 23 -8.62 2.19 3.56
CA SER A 23 -7.94 2.08 4.85
C SER A 23 -6.56 2.70 4.81
N LEU A 24 -5.83 2.49 3.71
CA LEU A 24 -4.49 3.04 3.56
C LEU A 24 -4.52 4.56 3.47
N ASP A 25 -5.52 5.10 2.78
CA ASP A 25 -5.67 6.56 2.68
C ASP A 25 -5.87 7.16 4.07
N HIS A 26 -6.63 6.49 4.92
CA HIS A 26 -6.85 6.97 6.29
C HIS A 26 -5.61 6.83 7.16
N ALA A 27 -4.67 5.96 6.78
CA ALA A 27 -3.45 5.79 7.55
C ALA A 27 -2.45 6.93 7.32
N HIS A 28 -2.67 7.77 6.32
CA HIS A 28 -1.81 8.92 6.03
C HIS A 28 -0.34 8.52 5.90
N LEU A 29 -0.08 7.55 5.04
CA LEU A 29 1.29 7.10 4.82
C LEU A 29 2.15 8.20 4.24
N THR A 30 3.30 8.41 4.85
CA THR A 30 4.22 9.46 4.42
C THR A 30 4.84 9.11 3.08
N GLY A 31 4.90 10.09 2.19
CA GLY A 31 5.60 9.91 0.92
C GLY A 31 4.77 9.27 -0.18
N VAL A 32 3.50 9.00 0.07
CA VAL A 32 2.60 8.49 -0.96
C VAL A 32 1.90 9.67 -1.64
N ILE A 33 2.04 9.76 -2.96
CA ILE A 33 1.41 10.84 -3.70
C ILE A 33 0.15 10.39 -4.42
N GLY A 34 -0.11 9.10 -4.46
CA GLY A 34 -1.33 8.61 -5.10
C GLY A 34 -1.53 7.14 -4.87
N THR A 35 -2.77 6.70 -4.98
CA THR A 35 -3.16 5.31 -4.80
C THR A 35 -4.20 4.96 -5.86
N ILE A 36 -3.98 3.85 -6.54
CA ILE A 36 -4.93 3.36 -7.55
C ILE A 36 -5.33 1.95 -7.17
N ALA A 37 -6.62 1.69 -7.12
CA ALA A 37 -7.14 0.38 -6.75
C ALA A 37 -7.98 -0.21 -7.88
N GLY A 38 -7.67 -1.45 -8.23
CA GLY A 38 -8.50 -2.24 -9.14
C GLY A 38 -9.42 -3.15 -8.35
N ASP A 39 -9.61 -4.37 -8.81
CA ASP A 39 -10.46 -5.33 -8.14
C ASP A 39 -9.69 -6.04 -7.01
N ASP A 40 -8.49 -6.48 -7.29
CA ASP A 40 -7.66 -7.24 -6.36
C ASP A 40 -6.23 -6.71 -6.25
N THR A 41 -5.95 -5.56 -6.80
CA THR A 41 -4.60 -5.01 -6.83
C THR A 41 -4.65 -3.53 -6.54
N ILE A 42 -3.72 -3.07 -5.71
CA ILE A 42 -3.58 -1.66 -5.37
C ILE A 42 -2.17 -1.23 -5.72
N ILE A 43 -2.04 -0.08 -6.36
CA ILE A 43 -0.74 0.50 -6.67
C ILE A 43 -0.61 1.80 -5.91
N LEU A 44 0.45 1.91 -5.11
CA LEU A 44 0.76 3.13 -4.40
C LEU A 44 2.00 3.76 -5.04
N VAL A 45 1.97 5.06 -5.22
CA VAL A 45 3.05 5.78 -5.88
C VAL A 45 3.81 6.59 -4.84
N SER A 46 5.11 6.32 -4.74
CA SER A 46 5.97 7.03 -3.82
C SER A 46 6.43 8.35 -4.44
N LYS A 47 6.53 9.37 -3.61
CA LYS A 47 7.08 10.65 -4.05
C LYS A 47 8.55 10.53 -4.44
N LYS A 48 9.28 9.62 -3.81
CA LYS A 48 10.67 9.41 -4.14
C LYS A 48 10.80 8.48 -5.32
N ALA A 49 11.69 8.79 -6.25
CA ALA A 49 11.87 8.00 -7.47
C ALA A 49 12.20 6.53 -7.18
N THR A 50 12.85 6.26 -6.06
CA THR A 50 13.24 4.90 -5.69
C THR A 50 12.57 4.46 -4.40
N GLY A 51 11.44 5.03 -4.07
CA GLY A 51 10.80 4.83 -2.78
C GLY A 51 9.85 3.64 -2.69
N GLY A 52 9.68 2.86 -3.77
CA GLY A 52 8.74 1.75 -3.75
C GLY A 52 9.08 0.69 -2.72
N ALA A 53 10.35 0.33 -2.62
CA ALA A 53 10.79 -0.68 -1.67
C ALA A 53 10.52 -0.28 -0.23
N GLN A 54 10.82 0.96 0.11
CA GLN A 54 10.58 1.44 1.46
C GLN A 54 9.10 1.52 1.75
N LEU A 55 8.31 1.95 0.77
CA LEU A 55 6.87 2.04 0.93
C LEU A 55 6.27 0.66 1.17
N ALA A 56 6.72 -0.35 0.42
CA ALA A 56 6.27 -1.72 0.63
C ALA A 56 6.60 -2.20 2.04
N LYS A 57 7.79 -1.85 2.53
CA LYS A 57 8.19 -2.22 3.88
C LYS A 57 7.30 -1.55 4.92
N GLU A 58 6.98 -0.28 4.73
CA GLU A 58 6.09 0.42 5.65
C GLU A 58 4.69 -0.19 5.66
N LEU A 59 4.21 -0.59 4.50
CA LEU A 59 2.91 -1.22 4.39
C LEU A 59 2.86 -2.55 5.12
N LEU A 60 3.92 -3.35 5.01
CA LEU A 60 4.00 -4.61 5.73
C LEU A 60 4.00 -4.37 7.24
N THR A 61 4.72 -3.36 7.70
CA THR A 61 4.75 -3.02 9.10
C THR A 61 3.37 -2.57 9.60
N TYR A 62 2.70 -1.77 8.81
CA TYR A 62 1.36 -1.30 9.14
C TYR A 62 0.39 -2.47 9.25
N ALA A 63 0.43 -3.37 8.30
CA ALA A 63 -0.46 -4.53 8.30
C ALA A 63 -0.18 -5.44 9.50
N ALA A 64 1.09 -5.68 9.81
CA ALA A 64 1.47 -6.50 10.93
C ALA A 64 1.02 -5.88 12.26
N SER A 65 1.19 -4.56 12.38
CA SER A 65 0.78 -3.85 13.57
C SER A 65 -0.74 -3.95 13.76
N LYS A 66 -1.49 -3.78 12.69
CA LYS A 66 -2.92 -3.86 12.75
C LYS A 66 -3.38 -5.26 13.14
N ASN A 67 -2.78 -6.28 12.55
CA ASN A 67 -3.13 -7.64 12.87
C ASN A 67 -2.72 -8.03 14.28
N GLY A 68 -1.63 -7.51 14.75
CA GLY A 68 -1.11 -7.86 16.08
C GLY A 68 -1.90 -7.27 17.20
N ARG A 69 -2.77 -6.32 16.89
CA ARG A 69 -3.49 -5.73 17.93
C ARG A 69 -4.61 -6.52 18.40
N LYS A 70 -5.15 -7.29 17.78
CA LYS A 70 -6.27 -7.97 18.19
C LYS A 70 -6.59 -7.98 19.57
#